data_4d4fa4f6957f2b4755fed9725b064ade
#
_entry.id   4d4fa4f6957f2b4755fed9725b064ade
#
_cell.length_a   1.000
_cell.length_b   1.000
_cell.length_c   1.000
_cell.angle_alpha   90.00
_cell.angle_beta   90.00
_cell.angle_gamma   90.00
#
_symmetry.space_group_name_H-M   'P 1'
#
loop_
_entity.id
_entity.type
_entity.pdbx_description
1 polymer ?
#
loop_
_entity_poly.entity_id
_entity_poly.type
_entity_poly.pdbx_seq_one_letter_code
_entity_poly.pdbx_strand_id
1 'polypeptide(L)'
;MYYDSTSGLGDTVLAFGDGYSGRLPGVGHNLVVTYVVTTGAVGNNGGSNLEIVCPSLPLIQGVTTSAITGGADEKSPSYYKFIAPHLYKARKRAVTPGDYRAIVSSYPGVSSVTVQAQKDIAPGDLRWMNVVRVCVLPEVGDSFSNSEWDAFEEWFDSKKHAAIQIQRYNPTKVTVNIEVMLALNMNAVPEEVVPQVEINIRALFARTFSTLGKRISMFDIMEAATDDVDYMQIITPTADLVALDIDGKPNPLMYFELGELKVGARYSERSLAAARR
;
A
#
# COMPACT_ATOMS: atom_id res chain seq x y z
N MET A 1 -18.06 27.71 -0.54
CA MET A 1 -17.56 26.33 -0.50
C MET A 1 -17.51 25.89 -1.95
N TYR A 2 -16.43 25.32 -2.40
CA TYR A 2 -16.29 24.71 -3.73
C TYR A 2 -16.08 23.22 -3.57
N TYR A 3 -16.41 22.45 -4.55
CA TYR A 3 -16.14 21.03 -4.61
C TYR A 3 -15.10 20.78 -5.68
N ASP A 4 -14.13 19.94 -5.35
CA ASP A 4 -13.21 19.36 -6.30
C ASP A 4 -13.82 18.05 -6.79
N SER A 5 -14.00 17.90 -8.08
CA SER A 5 -14.51 16.68 -8.69
C SER A 5 -13.69 16.36 -9.93
N THR A 6 -13.39 15.09 -10.13
CA THR A 6 -12.73 14.62 -11.35
C THR A 6 -13.80 14.37 -12.41
N SER A 7 -13.66 14.98 -13.58
CA SER A 7 -14.51 14.64 -14.72
C SER A 7 -14.19 13.21 -15.20
N GLY A 8 -15.12 12.58 -15.91
CA GLY A 8 -14.86 11.26 -16.51
C GLY A 8 -13.70 11.21 -17.52
N LEU A 9 -13.11 12.38 -17.84
CA LEU A 9 -11.92 12.52 -18.70
C LEU A 9 -10.62 12.72 -17.90
N GLY A 10 -10.68 12.67 -16.56
CA GLY A 10 -9.51 12.87 -15.69
C GLY A 10 -9.19 14.33 -15.36
N ASP A 11 -9.96 15.29 -15.85
CA ASP A 11 -9.74 16.71 -15.55
C ASP A 11 -10.29 17.06 -14.17
N THR A 12 -9.59 17.91 -13.44
CA THR A 12 -10.06 18.46 -12.16
C THR A 12 -11.04 19.59 -12.41
N VAL A 13 -12.25 19.47 -11.90
CA VAL A 13 -13.32 20.47 -12.06
C VAL A 13 -13.64 21.10 -10.71
N LEU A 14 -13.60 22.43 -10.66
CA LEU A 14 -14.01 23.20 -9.48
C LEU A 14 -15.49 23.57 -9.61
N ALA A 15 -16.33 22.98 -8.78
CA ALA A 15 -17.74 23.31 -8.72
C ALA A 15 -18.04 24.28 -7.57
N PHE A 16 -18.72 25.37 -7.86
CA PHE A 16 -19.16 26.34 -6.86
C PHE A 16 -20.62 26.10 -6.49
N GLY A 17 -21.05 26.68 -5.38
CA GLY A 17 -22.45 26.58 -4.95
C GLY A 17 -23.42 27.28 -5.91
N ASP A 18 -24.67 26.84 -5.84
CA ASP A 18 -25.82 27.33 -6.63
C ASP A 18 -26.54 28.55 -6.04
N GLY A 19 -26.04 29.07 -4.91
CA GLY A 19 -26.68 30.14 -4.15
C GLY A 19 -27.63 29.67 -3.05
N TYR A 20 -28.06 28.38 -3.07
CA TYR A 20 -28.89 27.75 -2.02
C TYR A 20 -28.04 26.87 -1.09
N SER A 21 -27.31 25.93 -1.65
CA SER A 21 -26.48 24.97 -0.90
C SER A 21 -25.05 25.48 -0.68
N GLY A 22 -24.64 26.52 -1.37
CA GLY A 22 -23.32 27.12 -1.28
C GLY A 22 -23.26 28.49 -1.96
N ARG A 23 -22.23 29.27 -1.62
CA ARG A 23 -22.06 30.62 -2.15
C ARG A 23 -21.68 30.54 -3.64
N LEU A 24 -22.43 31.27 -4.46
CA LEU A 24 -22.13 31.52 -5.87
C LEU A 24 -21.10 32.65 -5.95
N PRO A 25 -20.02 32.53 -6.77
CA PRO A 25 -19.16 33.67 -7.08
C PRO A 25 -19.94 34.81 -7.69
N GLY A 26 -19.68 36.04 -7.26
CA GLY A 26 -20.37 37.21 -7.83
C GLY A 26 -20.01 37.45 -9.29
N VAL A 27 -20.96 37.95 -10.05
CA VAL A 27 -20.74 38.32 -11.47
C VAL A 27 -19.63 39.37 -11.55
N GLY A 28 -18.64 39.16 -12.43
CA GLY A 28 -17.49 40.05 -12.62
C GLY A 28 -16.34 39.89 -11.61
N HIS A 29 -16.40 38.91 -10.70
CA HIS A 29 -15.27 38.60 -9.85
C HIS A 29 -14.23 37.75 -10.60
N ASN A 30 -12.95 38.07 -10.42
CA ASN A 30 -11.87 37.27 -10.91
C ASN A 30 -11.63 36.11 -9.92
N LEU A 31 -11.55 34.90 -10.44
CA LEU A 31 -11.18 33.70 -9.68
C LEU A 31 -9.70 33.44 -9.90
N VAL A 32 -8.92 33.47 -8.82
CA VAL A 32 -7.51 33.08 -8.86
C VAL A 32 -7.39 31.69 -8.25
N VAL A 33 -6.95 30.73 -9.05
CA VAL A 33 -6.75 29.35 -8.62
C VAL A 33 -5.25 29.09 -8.55
N THR A 34 -4.77 28.76 -7.36
CA THR A 34 -3.38 28.32 -7.16
C THR A 34 -3.39 26.81 -6.91
N TYR A 35 -2.63 26.08 -7.70
CA TYR A 35 -2.53 24.62 -7.57
C TYR A 35 -1.08 24.16 -7.73
N VAL A 36 -0.80 22.98 -7.20
CA VAL A 36 0.51 22.34 -7.30
C VAL A 36 0.39 21.16 -8.26
N VAL A 37 1.30 21.09 -9.22
CA VAL A 37 1.42 19.93 -10.11
C VAL A 37 2.60 19.08 -9.61
N THR A 38 2.36 17.80 -9.44
CA THR A 38 3.38 16.84 -9.02
C THR A 38 3.42 15.64 -9.95
N THR A 39 4.54 14.94 -9.96
CA THR A 39 4.71 13.69 -10.73
C THR A 39 4.40 12.45 -9.89
N GLY A 40 3.84 12.63 -8.69
CA GLY A 40 3.51 11.52 -7.79
C GLY A 40 4.74 10.72 -7.35
N ALA A 41 4.60 9.40 -7.30
CA ALA A 41 5.68 8.50 -6.89
C ALA A 41 6.88 8.50 -7.86
N VAL A 42 6.68 8.88 -9.11
CA VAL A 42 7.76 9.00 -10.11
C VAL A 42 8.78 10.07 -9.71
N GLY A 43 8.36 11.06 -8.92
CA GLY A 43 9.23 12.08 -8.34
C GLY A 43 10.22 11.55 -7.29
N ASN A 44 9.99 10.36 -6.77
CA ASN A 44 10.90 9.69 -5.83
C ASN A 44 12.10 9.12 -6.56
N ASN A 45 13.05 9.96 -6.92
CA ASN A 45 14.27 9.53 -7.58
C ASN A 45 15.27 9.05 -6.51
N GLY A 46 15.39 7.72 -6.35
CA GLY A 46 16.20 7.05 -5.35
C GLY A 46 17.72 7.20 -5.49
N GLY A 47 18.19 8.18 -6.23
CA GLY A 47 19.60 8.52 -6.31
C GLY A 47 20.08 9.19 -5.04
N SER A 48 20.56 8.42 -4.07
CA SER A 48 21.50 8.95 -3.08
C SER A 48 22.81 9.26 -3.78
N ASN A 49 23.41 10.42 -3.51
CA ASN A 49 24.63 10.93 -4.09
C ASN A 49 24.49 11.55 -5.49
N LEU A 50 23.50 12.41 -5.69
CA LEU A 50 23.49 13.29 -6.84
C LEU A 50 24.63 14.31 -6.69
N GLU A 51 25.53 14.33 -7.65
CA GLU A 51 26.58 15.36 -7.71
C GLU A 51 25.95 16.66 -8.22
N ILE A 52 25.85 17.64 -7.34
CA ILE A 52 25.37 18.98 -7.72
C ILE A 52 26.55 19.86 -8.06
N VAL A 53 26.64 20.23 -9.31
CA VAL A 53 27.62 21.21 -9.77
C VAL A 53 27.01 22.61 -9.69
N CYS A 54 27.61 23.48 -8.89
CA CYS A 54 27.16 24.86 -8.76
C CYS A 54 28.18 25.80 -9.47
N PRO A 55 27.95 26.14 -10.75
CA PRO A 55 28.93 26.93 -11.54
C PRO A 55 29.16 28.33 -10.99
N SER A 56 28.20 28.88 -10.24
CA SER A 56 28.29 30.21 -9.61
C SER A 56 29.07 30.23 -8.29
N LEU A 57 29.39 29.07 -7.73
CA LEU A 57 30.12 28.94 -6.46
C LEU A 57 31.22 27.87 -6.58
N PRO A 58 32.33 28.17 -7.25
CA PRO A 58 33.38 27.19 -7.58
C PRO A 58 34.11 26.61 -6.35
N LEU A 59 33.90 27.17 -5.17
CA LEU A 59 34.44 26.65 -3.91
C LEU A 59 33.63 25.49 -3.33
N ILE A 60 32.39 25.25 -3.83
CA ILE A 60 31.58 24.13 -3.44
C ILE A 60 31.93 22.94 -4.33
N GLN A 61 32.78 22.06 -3.85
CA GLN A 61 33.17 20.82 -4.51
C GLN A 61 32.37 19.66 -3.84
N GLY A 62 31.39 19.16 -4.53
CA GLY A 62 30.63 17.98 -4.14
C GLY A 62 29.60 18.27 -3.04
N VAL A 63 28.32 18.31 -3.43
CA VAL A 63 27.19 18.27 -2.52
C VAL A 63 26.55 16.89 -2.68
N THR A 64 26.49 16.14 -1.60
CA THR A 64 25.72 14.89 -1.56
C THR A 64 24.28 15.19 -1.15
N THR A 65 23.31 14.67 -1.87
CA THR A 65 21.89 14.75 -1.52
C THR A 65 21.43 13.46 -0.89
N SER A 66 20.51 13.55 0.07
CA SER A 66 19.72 12.40 0.49
C SER A 66 18.78 11.98 -0.64
N ALA A 67 18.29 10.73 -0.61
CA ALA A 67 17.28 10.27 -1.55
C ALA A 67 16.06 11.22 -1.52
N ILE A 68 15.52 11.53 -2.70
CA ILE A 68 14.28 12.31 -2.83
C ILE A 68 13.13 11.35 -2.55
N THR A 69 12.40 11.58 -1.47
CA THR A 69 11.28 10.74 -0.99
C THR A 69 10.05 11.61 -0.73
N GLY A 70 8.91 10.99 -0.47
CA GLY A 70 7.66 11.69 -0.11
C GLY A 70 6.70 11.95 -1.26
N GLY A 71 7.07 11.59 -2.50
CA GLY A 71 6.10 11.54 -3.59
C GLY A 71 5.20 10.29 -3.46
N ALA A 72 3.91 10.47 -3.65
CA ALA A 72 2.96 9.36 -3.67
C ALA A 72 1.92 9.57 -4.76
N ASP A 73 1.45 8.49 -5.35
CA ASP A 73 0.38 8.54 -6.33
C ASP A 73 -0.98 8.73 -5.64
N GLU A 74 -1.97 9.15 -6.40
CA GLU A 74 -3.33 9.30 -5.91
C GLU A 74 -3.88 7.94 -5.49
N LYS A 75 -4.45 7.89 -4.29
CA LYS A 75 -5.11 6.69 -3.78
C LYS A 75 -6.43 6.46 -4.52
N SER A 76 -6.84 5.19 -4.61
CA SER A 76 -8.12 4.85 -5.25
C SER A 76 -9.31 5.48 -4.53
N PRO A 77 -10.42 5.77 -5.24
CA PRO A 77 -11.67 6.22 -4.61
C PRO A 77 -12.19 5.27 -3.52
N SER A 78 -11.94 3.97 -3.66
CA SER A 78 -12.28 2.96 -2.66
C SER A 78 -11.52 3.15 -1.36
N TYR A 79 -10.25 3.52 -1.43
CA TYR A 79 -9.44 3.88 -0.28
C TYR A 79 -10.03 5.08 0.48
N TYR A 80 -10.38 6.15 -0.23
CA TYR A 80 -10.98 7.33 0.40
C TYR A 80 -12.35 7.02 1.03
N LYS A 81 -13.18 6.21 0.38
CA LYS A 81 -14.45 5.75 0.95
C LYS A 81 -14.25 4.99 2.26
N PHE A 82 -13.20 4.19 2.35
CA PHE A 82 -12.86 3.45 3.55
C PHE A 82 -12.29 4.34 4.65
N ILE A 83 -11.30 5.20 4.32
CA ILE A 83 -10.55 5.96 5.33
C ILE A 83 -11.29 7.21 5.85
N ALA A 84 -12.10 7.88 4.99
CA ALA A 84 -12.74 9.14 5.33
C ALA A 84 -13.64 9.10 6.59
N PRO A 85 -14.48 8.07 6.81
CA PRO A 85 -15.26 7.96 8.06
C PRO A 85 -14.37 7.87 9.31
N HIS A 86 -13.24 7.17 9.21
CA HIS A 86 -12.30 7.01 10.32
C HIS A 86 -11.56 8.31 10.61
N LEU A 87 -11.11 9.03 9.58
CA LEU A 87 -10.49 10.35 9.74
C LEU A 87 -11.46 11.38 10.30
N TYR A 88 -12.71 11.35 9.85
CA TYR A 88 -13.77 12.23 10.38
C TYR A 88 -14.01 11.96 11.87
N LYS A 89 -14.09 10.68 12.27
CA LYS A 89 -14.25 10.25 13.65
C LYS A 89 -13.06 10.65 14.52
N ALA A 90 -11.85 10.49 14.02
CA ALA A 90 -10.60 10.85 14.71
C ALA A 90 -10.44 12.37 14.93
N ARG A 91 -11.14 13.21 14.13
CA ARG A 91 -11.06 14.69 14.21
C ARG A 91 -9.61 15.21 14.23
N LYS A 92 -8.74 14.59 13.44
CA LYS A 92 -7.29 14.88 13.36
C LYS A 92 -6.53 14.66 14.69
N ARG A 93 -7.05 13.86 15.62
CA ARG A 93 -6.40 13.52 16.90
C ARG A 93 -6.30 12.01 17.05
N ALA A 94 -5.11 11.52 17.32
CA ALA A 94 -4.86 10.13 17.58
C ALA A 94 -5.05 9.81 19.06
N VAL A 95 -6.16 9.16 19.42
CA VAL A 95 -6.50 8.77 20.79
C VAL A 95 -6.65 7.24 20.88
N THR A 96 -7.42 6.65 20.00
CA THR A 96 -7.63 5.20 19.94
C THR A 96 -6.68 4.54 18.92
N PRO A 97 -6.40 3.24 19.04
CA PRO A 97 -5.62 2.53 18.01
C PRO A 97 -6.18 2.68 16.58
N GLY A 98 -7.53 2.79 16.47
CA GLY A 98 -8.20 3.06 15.21
C GLY A 98 -7.89 4.45 14.65
N ASP A 99 -7.84 5.47 15.52
CA ASP A 99 -7.49 6.83 15.11
C ASP A 99 -6.02 6.90 14.64
N TYR A 100 -5.12 6.25 15.40
CA TYR A 100 -3.71 6.13 15.00
C TYR A 100 -3.58 5.50 13.62
N ARG A 101 -4.24 4.35 13.37
CA ARG A 101 -4.21 3.70 12.05
C ARG A 101 -4.72 4.63 10.96
N ALA A 102 -5.88 5.25 11.16
CA ALA A 102 -6.49 6.12 10.16
C ALA A 102 -5.59 7.32 9.82
N ILE A 103 -5.05 7.99 10.84
CA ILE A 103 -4.19 9.15 10.64
C ILE A 103 -2.88 8.74 9.97
N VAL A 104 -2.20 7.68 10.45
CA VAL A 104 -0.94 7.22 9.88
C VAL A 104 -1.13 6.74 8.44
N SER A 105 -2.23 6.02 8.14
CA SER A 105 -2.55 5.62 6.76
C SER A 105 -2.77 6.81 5.82
N SER A 106 -3.11 7.99 6.33
CA SER A 106 -3.25 9.19 5.51
C SER A 106 -1.94 9.90 5.21
N TYR A 107 -0.83 9.44 5.79
CA TYR A 107 0.49 9.98 5.47
C TYR A 107 0.93 9.51 4.07
N PRO A 108 1.50 10.42 3.24
CA PRO A 108 1.94 10.05 1.90
C PRO A 108 2.96 8.90 1.91
N GLY A 109 2.86 8.00 0.93
CA GLY A 109 3.78 6.87 0.78
C GLY A 109 3.53 5.69 1.73
N VAL A 110 2.47 5.73 2.56
CA VAL A 110 2.07 4.61 3.42
C VAL A 110 1.11 3.68 2.68
N SER A 111 1.49 2.42 2.53
CA SER A 111 0.63 1.36 2.00
C SER A 111 -0.22 0.73 3.10
N SER A 112 0.41 0.35 4.20
CA SER A 112 -0.28 -0.30 5.32
C SER A 112 0.35 0.08 6.66
N VAL A 113 -0.45 0.07 7.73
CA VAL A 113 0.02 0.38 9.07
C VAL A 113 -0.57 -0.55 10.11
N THR A 114 0.27 -0.95 11.04
CA THR A 114 -0.15 -1.65 12.27
C THR A 114 0.27 -0.84 13.47
N VAL A 115 -0.67 -0.68 14.40
CA VAL A 115 -0.47 0.07 15.64
C VAL A 115 -0.71 -0.85 16.82
N GLN A 116 0.25 -0.90 17.72
CA GLN A 116 0.20 -1.69 18.95
C GLN A 116 0.38 -0.78 20.17
N ALA A 117 -0.48 -0.93 21.16
CA ALA A 117 -0.37 -0.29 22.45
C ALA A 117 0.17 -1.28 23.50
N GLN A 118 0.36 -0.83 24.74
CA GLN A 118 0.83 -1.65 25.86
C GLN A 118 0.14 -3.03 25.95
N LYS A 119 -1.19 -3.06 25.80
CA LYS A 119 -1.98 -4.30 25.87
C LYS A 119 -1.64 -5.32 24.78
N ASP A 120 -1.15 -4.85 23.64
CA ASP A 120 -0.85 -5.68 22.49
C ASP A 120 0.63 -6.14 22.49
N ILE A 121 1.51 -5.38 23.16
CA ILE A 121 2.95 -5.63 23.24
C ILE A 121 3.27 -6.47 24.46
N ALA A 122 2.91 -5.98 25.65
CA ALA A 122 3.15 -6.65 26.93
C ALA A 122 2.11 -6.18 27.96
N PRO A 123 0.99 -6.90 28.11
CA PRO A 123 -0.07 -6.54 29.02
C PRO A 123 0.44 -6.43 30.46
N GLY A 124 0.20 -5.29 31.11
CA GLY A 124 0.60 -5.05 32.50
C GLY A 124 2.04 -4.59 32.73
N ASP A 125 2.89 -4.58 31.70
CA ASP A 125 4.25 -4.09 31.82
C ASP A 125 4.29 -2.56 31.72
N LEU A 126 4.63 -1.91 32.83
CA LEU A 126 4.65 -0.43 32.95
C LEU A 126 5.69 0.25 32.05
N ARG A 127 6.70 -0.49 31.56
CA ARG A 127 7.68 0.07 30.62
C ARG A 127 7.05 0.48 29.27
N TRP A 128 5.90 -0.10 28.95
CA TRP A 128 5.13 0.20 27.76
C TRP A 128 3.98 1.17 27.99
N MET A 129 3.87 1.72 29.20
CA MET A 129 2.88 2.75 29.48
C MET A 129 3.17 4.01 28.68
N ASN A 130 2.16 4.55 28.01
CA ASN A 130 2.28 5.72 27.12
C ASN A 130 3.19 5.50 25.89
N VAL A 131 3.51 4.27 25.55
CA VAL A 131 4.24 3.93 24.31
C VAL A 131 3.26 3.34 23.31
N VAL A 132 3.31 3.85 22.09
CA VAL A 132 2.57 3.32 20.94
C VAL A 132 3.59 2.90 19.89
N ARG A 133 3.62 1.61 19.58
CA ARG A 133 4.43 1.07 18.50
C ARG A 133 3.69 1.29 17.19
N VAL A 134 4.36 1.92 16.24
CA VAL A 134 3.84 2.17 14.89
C VAL A 134 4.72 1.42 13.90
N CYS A 135 4.14 0.46 13.21
CA CYS A 135 4.77 -0.29 12.13
C CYS A 135 4.17 0.18 10.82
N VAL A 136 5.00 0.75 9.94
CA VAL A 136 4.60 1.29 8.65
C VAL A 136 5.20 0.45 7.54
N LEU A 137 4.35 -0.04 6.65
CA LEU A 137 4.75 -0.63 5.38
C LEU A 137 4.63 0.46 4.30
N PRO A 138 5.73 0.91 3.70
CA PRO A 138 5.69 1.91 2.64
C PRO A 138 5.13 1.33 1.33
N GLU A 139 4.73 2.21 0.40
CA GLU A 139 4.33 1.82 -0.96
C GLU A 139 5.53 1.35 -1.78
N VAL A 140 6.68 1.94 -1.53
CA VAL A 140 7.94 1.62 -2.21
C VAL A 140 8.99 1.28 -1.15
N GLY A 141 9.72 0.19 -1.37
CA GLY A 141 10.72 -0.30 -0.41
C GLY A 141 10.12 -1.17 0.69
N ASP A 142 10.95 -1.61 1.63
CA ASP A 142 10.57 -2.57 2.68
C ASP A 142 10.32 -1.90 4.03
N SER A 143 10.86 -0.69 4.24
CA SER A 143 10.76 0.06 5.48
C SER A 143 11.05 1.53 5.25
N PHE A 144 10.58 2.39 6.15
CA PHE A 144 11.00 3.78 6.16
C PHE A 144 12.48 3.91 6.54
N SER A 145 13.18 4.79 5.86
CA SER A 145 14.50 5.28 6.26
C SER A 145 14.41 6.16 7.51
N ASN A 146 15.54 6.44 8.14
CA ASN A 146 15.55 7.33 9.31
C ASN A 146 15.02 8.73 8.98
N SER A 147 15.35 9.27 7.81
CA SER A 147 14.86 10.59 7.38
C SER A 147 13.35 10.61 7.12
N GLU A 148 12.79 9.53 6.60
CA GLU A 148 11.33 9.39 6.42
C GLU A 148 10.63 9.27 7.77
N TRP A 149 11.20 8.53 8.71
CA TRP A 149 10.70 8.47 10.08
C TRP A 149 10.73 9.84 10.78
N ASP A 150 11.80 10.60 10.62
CA ASP A 150 11.93 11.93 11.22
C ASP A 150 10.87 12.90 10.64
N ALA A 151 10.68 12.90 9.33
CA ALA A 151 9.65 13.69 8.66
C ALA A 151 8.23 13.24 9.06
N PHE A 152 8.01 11.93 9.19
CA PHE A 152 6.74 11.39 9.66
C PHE A 152 6.45 11.83 11.10
N GLU A 153 7.42 11.74 12.02
CA GLU A 153 7.22 12.13 13.42
C GLU A 153 6.95 13.62 13.56
N GLU A 154 7.66 14.48 12.84
CA GLU A 154 7.39 15.92 12.81
C GLU A 154 5.95 16.21 12.35
N TRP A 155 5.52 15.55 11.27
CA TRP A 155 4.15 15.69 10.77
C TRP A 155 3.12 15.15 11.75
N PHE A 156 3.43 14.05 12.46
CA PHE A 156 2.50 13.38 13.36
C PHE A 156 2.42 14.01 14.75
N ASP A 157 3.46 14.73 15.17
CA ASP A 157 3.58 15.29 16.54
C ASP A 157 2.38 16.17 16.93
N SER A 158 1.89 16.98 16.00
CA SER A 158 0.71 17.83 16.21
C SER A 158 -0.62 17.07 16.36
N LYS A 159 -0.64 15.76 16.09
CA LYS A 159 -1.84 14.91 16.03
C LYS A 159 -1.91 13.92 17.19
N LYS A 160 -0.80 13.59 17.82
CA LYS A 160 -0.74 12.69 18.97
C LYS A 160 -0.95 13.43 20.30
N HIS A 161 -1.30 12.69 21.33
CA HIS A 161 -1.32 13.24 22.69
C HIS A 161 0.11 13.48 23.18
N ALA A 162 0.35 14.60 23.89
CA ALA A 162 1.69 15.02 24.32
C ALA A 162 2.44 14.00 25.19
N ALA A 163 1.72 13.19 25.97
CA ALA A 163 2.33 12.17 26.83
C ALA A 163 2.68 10.87 26.09
N ILE A 164 2.31 10.71 24.82
CA ILE A 164 2.53 9.47 24.07
C ILE A 164 3.86 9.52 23.32
N GLN A 165 4.65 8.48 23.52
CA GLN A 165 5.88 8.24 22.77
C GLN A 165 5.60 7.27 21.62
N ILE A 166 6.10 7.60 20.44
CA ILE A 166 6.04 6.72 19.28
C ILE A 166 7.29 5.84 19.28
N GLN A 167 7.09 4.54 19.21
CA GLN A 167 8.13 3.58 18.93
C GLN A 167 8.08 3.21 17.45
N ARG A 168 9.11 3.58 16.71
CA ARG A 168 9.31 3.18 15.30
C ARG A 168 9.49 1.67 15.23
N TYR A 169 8.84 1.04 14.28
CA TYR A 169 9.00 -0.38 14.03
C TYR A 169 8.96 -0.66 12.53
N ASN A 170 9.97 -1.38 12.06
CA ASN A 170 10.04 -1.76 10.65
C ASN A 170 9.31 -3.10 10.44
N PRO A 171 8.55 -3.26 9.36
CA PRO A 171 7.87 -4.50 9.05
C PRO A 171 8.86 -5.62 8.73
N THR A 172 8.48 -6.85 9.05
CA THR A 172 9.26 -8.03 8.70
C THR A 172 8.71 -8.64 7.42
N LYS A 173 9.59 -8.77 6.43
CA LYS A 173 9.29 -9.38 5.15
C LYS A 173 9.34 -10.90 5.24
N VAL A 174 8.32 -11.58 4.71
CA VAL A 174 8.28 -13.02 4.53
C VAL A 174 8.21 -13.32 3.05
N THR A 175 9.29 -13.84 2.48
CA THR A 175 9.33 -14.22 1.07
C THR A 175 8.70 -15.60 0.88
N VAL A 176 7.77 -15.70 -0.05
CA VAL A 176 7.02 -16.91 -0.36
C VAL A 176 7.25 -17.32 -1.80
N ASN A 177 7.63 -18.58 -2.01
CA ASN A 177 7.71 -19.17 -3.34
C ASN A 177 6.38 -19.85 -3.67
N ILE A 178 5.94 -19.70 -4.91
CA ILE A 178 4.70 -20.30 -5.39
C ILE A 178 5.01 -21.19 -6.59
N GLU A 179 4.47 -22.40 -6.56
CA GLU A 179 4.49 -23.32 -7.66
C GLU A 179 3.09 -23.87 -7.89
N VAL A 180 2.56 -23.65 -9.09
CA VAL A 180 1.23 -24.10 -9.50
C VAL A 180 1.29 -24.84 -10.82
N MET A 181 0.38 -25.82 -11.00
CA MET A 181 0.16 -26.54 -12.23
C MET A 181 -1.25 -26.31 -12.72
N LEU A 182 -1.38 -25.75 -13.91
CA LEU A 182 -2.66 -25.48 -14.56
C LEU A 182 -3.09 -26.68 -15.41
N ALA A 183 -4.33 -27.11 -15.25
CA ALA A 183 -5.00 -28.02 -16.17
C ALA A 183 -5.90 -27.21 -17.10
N LEU A 184 -5.49 -27.03 -18.34
CA LEU A 184 -6.14 -26.17 -19.32
C LEU A 184 -7.27 -26.91 -20.05
N ASN A 185 -8.27 -26.16 -20.50
CA ASN A 185 -9.24 -26.68 -21.44
C ASN A 185 -8.61 -26.81 -22.86
N MET A 186 -9.29 -27.55 -23.75
CA MET A 186 -8.72 -27.85 -25.10
C MET A 186 -8.64 -26.65 -26.03
N ASN A 187 -9.39 -25.58 -25.73
CA ASN A 187 -9.40 -24.37 -26.55
C ASN A 187 -8.39 -23.31 -26.03
N ALA A 188 -7.83 -23.57 -24.88
CA ALA A 188 -6.88 -22.64 -24.25
C ALA A 188 -5.50 -22.70 -24.94
N VAL A 189 -4.89 -21.54 -25.09
CA VAL A 189 -3.53 -21.38 -25.59
C VAL A 189 -2.60 -21.17 -24.41
N PRO A 190 -1.70 -22.14 -24.08
CA PRO A 190 -0.85 -22.04 -22.89
C PRO A 190 0.00 -20.76 -22.84
N GLU A 191 0.46 -20.29 -24.01
CA GLU A 191 1.28 -19.10 -24.16
C GLU A 191 0.54 -17.80 -23.80
N GLU A 192 -0.81 -17.82 -23.79
CA GLU A 192 -1.64 -16.68 -23.40
C GLU A 192 -2.13 -16.82 -21.94
N VAL A 193 -2.51 -18.03 -21.54
CA VAL A 193 -3.09 -18.29 -20.22
C VAL A 193 -2.04 -18.22 -19.10
N VAL A 194 -0.86 -18.81 -19.31
CA VAL A 194 0.19 -18.86 -18.28
C VAL A 194 0.63 -17.45 -17.85
N PRO A 195 0.96 -16.51 -18.76
CA PRO A 195 1.34 -15.16 -18.39
C PRO A 195 0.20 -14.41 -17.67
N GLN A 196 -1.05 -14.62 -18.06
CA GLN A 196 -2.19 -13.98 -17.42
C GLN A 196 -2.36 -14.46 -15.97
N VAL A 197 -2.25 -15.76 -15.72
CA VAL A 197 -2.29 -16.33 -14.38
C VAL A 197 -1.09 -15.85 -13.54
N GLU A 198 0.10 -15.72 -14.12
CA GLU A 198 1.25 -15.15 -13.45
C GLU A 198 1.00 -13.69 -13.01
N ILE A 199 0.41 -12.87 -13.87
CA ILE A 199 0.05 -11.48 -13.56
C ILE A 199 -0.96 -11.46 -12.39
N ASN A 200 -1.99 -12.30 -12.44
CA ASN A 200 -3.01 -12.39 -11.40
C ASN A 200 -2.41 -12.83 -10.05
N ILE A 201 -1.53 -13.84 -10.03
CA ILE A 201 -0.85 -14.28 -8.81
C ILE A 201 0.06 -13.16 -8.29
N ARG A 202 0.82 -12.48 -9.14
CA ARG A 202 1.67 -11.35 -8.73
C ARG A 202 0.85 -10.21 -8.11
N ALA A 203 -0.37 -9.99 -8.59
CA ALA A 203 -1.27 -8.98 -8.03
C ALA A 203 -1.67 -9.27 -6.57
N LEU A 204 -1.74 -10.54 -6.14
CA LEU A 204 -2.01 -10.92 -4.75
C LEU A 204 -0.88 -10.49 -3.78
N PHE A 205 0.34 -10.33 -4.31
CA PHE A 205 1.50 -9.91 -3.53
C PHE A 205 1.83 -8.41 -3.73
N ALA A 206 1.03 -7.71 -4.52
CA ALA A 206 1.17 -6.26 -4.64
C ALA A 206 0.88 -5.57 -3.30
N ARG A 207 1.51 -4.41 -3.06
CA ARG A 207 1.33 -3.61 -1.83
C ARG A 207 -0.12 -3.22 -1.53
N THR A 208 -0.96 -3.18 -2.53
CA THR A 208 -2.40 -2.90 -2.39
C THR A 208 -3.18 -4.06 -1.79
N PHE A 209 -2.71 -5.29 -1.98
CA PHE A 209 -3.35 -6.51 -1.48
C PHE A 209 -2.58 -7.13 -0.31
N SER A 210 -1.26 -7.33 -0.44
CA SER A 210 -0.40 -7.85 0.63
C SER A 210 -0.11 -6.75 1.65
N THR A 211 -0.97 -6.64 2.65
CA THR A 211 -0.86 -5.68 3.75
C THR A 211 -0.29 -6.35 5.00
N LEU A 212 0.08 -5.53 5.99
CA LEU A 212 0.59 -6.02 7.28
C LEU A 212 -0.40 -6.95 7.98
N GLY A 213 0.07 -8.14 8.37
CA GLY A 213 -0.71 -9.15 9.08
C GLY A 213 -1.80 -9.83 8.26
N LYS A 214 -1.86 -9.57 6.94
CA LYS A 214 -2.88 -10.18 6.08
C LYS A 214 -2.54 -11.64 5.81
N ARG A 215 -3.56 -12.48 5.92
CA ARG A 215 -3.53 -13.86 5.45
C ARG A 215 -3.78 -13.91 3.94
N ILE A 216 -3.06 -14.76 3.23
CA ILE A 216 -3.34 -15.12 1.84
C ILE A 216 -3.75 -16.60 1.86
N SER A 217 -5.00 -16.89 1.51
CA SER A 217 -5.52 -18.25 1.52
C SER A 217 -5.16 -18.99 0.23
N MET A 218 -5.19 -20.32 0.28
CA MET A 218 -5.08 -21.16 -0.92
C MET A 218 -6.17 -20.82 -1.94
N PHE A 219 -7.36 -20.41 -1.43
CA PHE A 219 -8.47 -20.00 -2.28
C PHE A 219 -8.17 -18.72 -3.07
N ASP A 220 -7.54 -17.72 -2.44
CA ASP A 220 -7.12 -16.49 -3.13
C ASP A 220 -6.19 -16.80 -4.31
N ILE A 221 -5.29 -17.80 -4.12
CA ILE A 221 -4.37 -18.24 -5.19
C ILE A 221 -5.14 -18.99 -6.30
N MET A 222 -6.13 -19.81 -5.94
CA MET A 222 -6.96 -20.52 -6.92
C MET A 222 -7.84 -19.56 -7.73
N GLU A 223 -8.33 -18.47 -7.11
CA GLU A 223 -9.13 -17.44 -7.77
C GLU A 223 -8.33 -16.65 -8.82
N ALA A 224 -7.01 -16.72 -8.76
CA ALA A 224 -6.14 -16.14 -9.80
C ALA A 224 -6.19 -16.88 -11.14
N ALA A 225 -6.82 -18.08 -11.20
CA ALA A 225 -7.05 -18.81 -12.46
C ALA A 225 -8.00 -18.04 -13.38
N THR A 226 -7.86 -18.25 -14.69
CA THR A 226 -8.75 -17.71 -15.71
C THR A 226 -9.82 -18.75 -16.09
N ASP A 227 -10.83 -18.33 -16.85
CA ASP A 227 -11.91 -19.20 -17.33
C ASP A 227 -11.42 -20.35 -18.24
N ASP A 228 -10.21 -20.22 -18.80
CA ASP A 228 -9.57 -21.23 -19.64
C ASP A 228 -8.89 -22.35 -18.83
N VAL A 229 -8.89 -22.25 -17.52
CA VAL A 229 -8.31 -23.22 -16.59
C VAL A 229 -9.41 -24.08 -15.99
N ASP A 230 -9.47 -25.37 -16.38
CA ASP A 230 -10.40 -26.33 -15.78
C ASP A 230 -10.11 -26.58 -14.30
N TYR A 231 -8.82 -26.55 -13.94
CA TYR A 231 -8.36 -26.85 -12.60
C TYR A 231 -6.94 -26.32 -12.37
N MET A 232 -6.69 -25.74 -11.19
CA MET A 232 -5.36 -25.32 -10.72
C MET A 232 -4.93 -26.20 -9.54
N GLN A 233 -3.79 -26.84 -9.65
CA GLN A 233 -3.14 -27.55 -8.55
C GLN A 233 -2.05 -26.68 -7.96
N ILE A 234 -2.16 -26.31 -6.70
CA ILE A 234 -1.12 -25.61 -5.96
C ILE A 234 -0.17 -26.68 -5.41
N ILE A 235 1.11 -26.59 -5.79
CA ILE A 235 2.17 -27.49 -5.31
C ILE A 235 2.83 -26.87 -4.09
N THR A 236 3.10 -25.58 -4.16
CA THR A 236 3.62 -24.75 -3.06
C THR A 236 2.89 -23.41 -3.08
N PRO A 237 2.42 -22.92 -1.94
CA PRO A 237 2.45 -23.48 -0.58
C PRO A 237 1.44 -24.62 -0.40
N THR A 238 1.62 -25.44 0.65
CA THR A 238 0.71 -26.55 0.99
C THR A 238 -0.39 -26.18 1.98
N ALA A 239 -0.37 -24.96 2.49
CA ALA A 239 -1.35 -24.41 3.43
C ALA A 239 -1.45 -22.89 3.22
N ASP A 240 -2.49 -22.31 3.81
CA ASP A 240 -2.68 -20.86 3.80
C ASP A 240 -1.48 -20.12 4.37
N LEU A 241 -1.13 -19.00 3.75
CA LEU A 241 -0.04 -18.15 4.19
C LEU A 241 -0.52 -17.28 5.35
N VAL A 242 -0.04 -17.58 6.53
CA VAL A 242 -0.25 -16.79 7.75
C VAL A 242 1.10 -16.44 8.32
N ALA A 243 1.40 -15.15 8.45
CA ALA A 243 2.61 -14.71 9.11
C ALA A 243 2.49 -15.00 10.62
N LEU A 244 3.33 -15.88 11.13
CA LEU A 244 3.31 -16.31 12.52
C LEU A 244 4.54 -15.77 13.25
N ASP A 245 4.37 -15.43 14.53
CA ASP A 245 5.47 -15.14 15.43
C ASP A 245 6.15 -16.43 15.92
N ILE A 246 7.13 -16.28 16.78
CA ILE A 246 7.89 -17.41 17.37
C ILE A 246 7.00 -18.34 18.20
N ASP A 247 5.88 -17.85 18.73
CA ASP A 247 4.91 -18.59 19.52
C ASP A 247 3.80 -19.23 18.66
N GLY A 248 3.87 -19.08 17.33
CA GLY A 248 2.88 -19.60 16.40
C GLY A 248 1.57 -18.79 16.33
N LYS A 249 1.58 -17.55 16.84
CA LYS A 249 0.43 -16.65 16.75
C LYS A 249 0.54 -15.73 15.53
N PRO A 250 -0.60 -15.29 14.94
CA PRO A 250 -0.58 -14.34 13.84
C PRO A 250 0.18 -13.07 14.21
N ASN A 251 1.21 -12.74 13.44
CA ASN A 251 2.04 -11.55 13.66
C ASN A 251 1.58 -10.40 12.74
N PRO A 252 0.97 -9.35 13.28
CA PRO A 252 0.49 -8.23 12.49
C PRO A 252 1.59 -7.29 11.99
N LEU A 253 2.86 -7.57 12.27
CA LEU A 253 4.01 -6.75 11.88
C LEU A 253 4.75 -7.33 10.66
N MET A 254 4.24 -8.41 10.10
CA MET A 254 4.81 -9.10 8.95
C MET A 254 3.93 -8.92 7.71
N TYR A 255 4.55 -8.99 6.54
CA TYR A 255 3.86 -9.01 5.25
C TYR A 255 4.52 -10.02 4.32
N PHE A 256 3.76 -10.45 3.29
CA PHE A 256 4.26 -11.40 2.30
C PHE A 256 4.77 -10.69 1.05
N GLU A 257 5.87 -11.21 0.53
CA GLU A 257 6.42 -10.84 -0.78
C GLU A 257 6.60 -12.09 -1.61
N LEU A 258 6.25 -12.00 -2.89
CA LEU A 258 6.47 -13.09 -3.83
C LEU A 258 7.95 -13.24 -4.14
N GLY A 259 8.48 -14.43 -3.91
CA GLY A 259 9.80 -14.85 -4.34
C GLY A 259 9.76 -15.44 -5.74
N GLU A 260 10.12 -16.71 -5.86
CA GLU A 260 10.05 -17.44 -7.11
C GLU A 260 8.61 -17.87 -7.42
N LEU A 261 8.15 -17.61 -8.65
CA LEU A 261 6.87 -18.05 -9.16
C LEU A 261 7.11 -19.03 -10.32
N LYS A 262 6.55 -20.23 -10.18
CA LYS A 262 6.57 -21.27 -11.22
C LYS A 262 5.14 -21.63 -11.59
N VAL A 263 4.78 -21.41 -12.85
CA VAL A 263 3.48 -21.77 -13.39
C VAL A 263 3.70 -22.78 -14.52
N GLY A 264 3.31 -24.03 -14.27
CA GLY A 264 3.28 -25.07 -15.28
C GLY A 264 1.88 -25.20 -15.87
N ALA A 265 1.79 -25.67 -17.12
CA ALA A 265 0.50 -25.91 -17.77
C ALA A 265 0.48 -27.26 -18.49
N ARG A 266 -0.69 -27.93 -18.45
CA ARG A 266 -1.00 -29.14 -19.20
C ARG A 266 -2.47 -29.15 -19.57
N TYR A 267 -2.85 -29.84 -20.64
CA TYR A 267 -4.27 -30.00 -20.93
C TYR A 267 -4.93 -30.98 -19.96
N SER A 268 -6.17 -30.68 -19.55
CA SER A 268 -6.90 -31.50 -18.61
C SER A 268 -7.29 -32.84 -19.24
N GLU A 269 -7.33 -33.91 -18.46
CA GLU A 269 -7.74 -35.24 -18.94
C GLU A 269 -9.20 -35.25 -19.42
N ARG A 270 -10.07 -34.41 -18.84
CA ARG A 270 -11.45 -34.25 -19.31
C ARG A 270 -11.50 -33.66 -20.72
N SER A 271 -10.71 -32.65 -20.98
CA SER A 271 -10.60 -31.99 -22.27
C SER A 271 -10.04 -32.95 -23.30
N LEU A 272 -8.99 -33.71 -22.97
CA LEU A 272 -8.39 -34.73 -23.84
C LEU A 272 -9.37 -35.88 -24.15
N ALA A 273 -10.19 -36.28 -23.19
CA ALA A 273 -11.20 -37.33 -23.40
C ALA A 273 -12.36 -36.85 -24.29
N ALA A 274 -12.73 -35.56 -24.21
CA ALA A 274 -13.76 -34.95 -25.06
C ALA A 274 -13.31 -34.85 -26.53
N ALA A 275 -12.03 -34.55 -26.79
CA ALA A 275 -11.47 -34.43 -28.14
C ALA A 275 -11.29 -35.78 -28.84
N ARG A 276 -11.36 -36.91 -28.15
CA ARG A 276 -11.28 -38.28 -28.71
C ARG A 276 -12.62 -38.88 -29.10
N ARG A 277 -13.73 -38.18 -28.84
CA ARG A 277 -15.09 -38.56 -29.24
C ARG A 277 -15.54 -37.78 -30.46
#